data_6e263427bf919fed469892c7ca237beb
#
_entry.id   6e263427bf919fed469892c7ca237beb
#
_cell.length_a   1.000
_cell.length_b   1.000
_cell.length_c   1.000
_cell.angle_alpha   90.00
_cell.angle_beta   90.00
_cell.angle_gamma   90.00
#
_symmetry.space_group_name_H-M   'P 1'
#
loop_
_entity.id
_entity.type
_entity.pdbx_description
1 polymer ?
#
loop_
_entity_poly.entity_id
_entity_poly.type
_entity_poly.pdbx_seq_one_letter_code
_entity_poly.pdbx_strand_id
1 'polypeptide(L)'
;SESEDVDDRANYYDRYYNGHNGLTILFAAGNDGPDTGTVGAPSTAKNTITVGNHQNRYSGAPDSIMSGSSRGPTDDGRIKPDILAPGGYVRSCRAQEATDISGSTWSNSYYLEYTGTSMATPNAAGAAVMVREYLEEIAQRPSPQGALIKALLILGAQDIGTRDIPNDDEGWGRLNLRNTLAPTSGQGIWVDDRSVLSGTGNSKTYTFNISQSNSGFKTVLAWSDERGSPFSNTQLVNNLDIEVTNPSGEIYLGNDFAGGRSTTGGSADNLNNVEVVLVDNAELGIWTVKVKDAYHGGSKAQPFAIAVMGHGVNDLRPDPTILEEEFAMSVSIPQVGDQLQVTSKVFNVGNVRADFFDIVFEVDGVEIETKSIDIGAGSTKTQIWYWTPQTAGQSTLSFIIDPSDEIEEIL
;
A
#
# COMPACT_ATOMS: atom_id res chain seq x y z
N SER A 1 -14.05 21.70 6.85
CA SER A 1 -14.44 20.85 8.01
C SER A 1 -13.20 20.13 8.56
N GLU A 2 -13.29 19.57 9.76
CA GLU A 2 -12.19 18.79 10.35
C GLU A 2 -11.73 17.65 9.44
N SER A 3 -12.66 16.94 8.79
CA SER A 3 -12.34 15.87 7.85
C SER A 3 -11.54 16.35 6.64
N GLU A 4 -11.88 17.51 6.08
CA GLU A 4 -11.16 18.10 4.94
C GLU A 4 -9.74 18.54 5.31
N ASP A 5 -9.55 19.07 6.52
CA ASP A 5 -8.22 19.48 6.99
C ASP A 5 -7.32 18.25 7.21
N VAL A 6 -7.90 17.13 7.63
CA VAL A 6 -7.20 15.84 7.73
C VAL A 6 -6.84 15.30 6.34
N ASP A 7 -7.76 15.37 5.38
CA ASP A 7 -7.52 14.95 4.00
C ASP A 7 -6.38 15.73 3.36
N ASP A 8 -6.35 17.05 3.57
CA ASP A 8 -5.28 17.92 3.08
C ASP A 8 -3.91 17.53 3.66
N ARG A 9 -3.86 17.20 4.96
CA ARG A 9 -2.60 16.77 5.60
C ARG A 9 -2.09 15.44 5.08
N ALA A 10 -2.94 14.42 4.99
CA ALA A 10 -2.55 13.11 4.46
C ALA A 10 -2.06 13.23 3.01
N ASN A 11 -2.81 13.95 2.15
CA ASN A 11 -2.43 14.20 0.77
C ASN A 11 -1.10 14.95 0.65
N TYR A 12 -0.87 15.95 1.51
CA TYR A 12 0.38 16.70 1.52
C TYR A 12 1.59 15.80 1.76
N TYR A 13 1.54 14.91 2.73
CA TYR A 13 2.66 14.01 3.05
C TYR A 13 2.89 12.95 1.97
N ASP A 14 1.85 12.37 1.42
CA ASP A 14 2.00 11.37 0.36
C ASP A 14 2.49 11.98 -0.97
N ARG A 15 2.19 13.27 -1.21
CA ARG A 15 2.49 13.93 -2.49
C ARG A 15 3.81 14.71 -2.51
N TYR A 16 4.16 15.39 -1.42
CA TYR A 16 5.25 16.39 -1.44
C TYR A 16 6.54 15.95 -0.76
N TYR A 17 6.47 14.93 0.05
CA TYR A 17 7.65 14.46 0.76
C TYR A 17 8.35 13.33 0.00
N ASN A 18 8.98 13.65 -1.14
CA ASN A 18 9.88 12.74 -1.83
C ASN A 18 10.95 12.23 -0.85
N GLY A 19 10.92 10.93 -0.55
CA GLY A 19 11.87 10.29 0.37
C GLY A 19 11.54 10.44 1.86
N HIS A 20 10.34 10.88 2.21
CA HIS A 20 9.88 10.94 3.61
C HIS A 20 8.62 10.11 3.81
N ASN A 21 8.49 9.57 5.03
CA ASN A 21 7.41 8.70 5.44
C ASN A 21 6.03 9.34 5.20
N GLY A 22 5.21 8.71 4.37
CA GLY A 22 3.81 9.06 4.23
C GLY A 22 3.09 9.06 5.58
N LEU A 23 2.15 9.97 5.77
CA LEU A 23 1.40 10.09 7.02
C LEU A 23 0.20 9.15 7.05
N THR A 24 0.25 8.14 7.90
CA THR A 24 -0.90 7.25 8.14
C THR A 24 -1.73 7.77 9.31
N ILE A 25 -2.98 8.15 9.04
CA ILE A 25 -3.89 8.71 10.02
C ILE A 25 -5.03 7.73 10.27
N LEU A 26 -5.28 7.41 11.53
CA LEU A 26 -6.37 6.53 11.93
C LEU A 26 -7.35 7.28 12.84
N PHE A 27 -8.64 7.07 12.62
CA PHE A 27 -9.70 7.60 13.49
C PHE A 27 -10.69 6.52 13.91
N ALA A 28 -11.18 6.66 15.13
CA ALA A 28 -12.28 5.84 15.64
C ALA A 28 -13.57 6.19 14.90
N ALA A 29 -14.31 5.19 14.42
CA ALA A 29 -15.56 5.41 13.70
C ALA A 29 -16.64 6.14 14.51
N GLY A 30 -16.58 6.03 15.83
CA GLY A 30 -17.60 6.54 16.77
C GLY A 30 -18.36 5.39 17.46
N ASN A 31 -19.18 5.75 18.44
CA ASN A 31 -19.90 4.77 19.26
C ASN A 31 -21.43 4.98 19.24
N ASP A 32 -21.95 5.49 18.13
CA ASP A 32 -23.36 5.84 17.94
C ASP A 32 -24.13 4.81 17.08
N GLY A 33 -23.54 3.61 16.88
CA GLY A 33 -24.21 2.49 16.23
C GLY A 33 -25.36 1.91 17.03
N PRO A 34 -26.18 1.00 16.46
CA PRO A 34 -26.00 0.31 15.18
C PRO A 34 -26.67 0.98 13.98
N ASP A 35 -27.25 2.16 14.14
CA ASP A 35 -27.92 2.83 13.03
C ASP A 35 -26.92 3.26 11.93
N THR A 36 -27.40 3.33 10.69
CA THR A 36 -26.60 3.76 9.53
C THR A 36 -26.34 5.27 9.56
N GLY A 37 -25.24 5.73 8.93
CA GLY A 37 -24.90 7.14 8.84
C GLY A 37 -24.46 7.75 10.17
N THR A 38 -23.89 6.95 11.07
CA THR A 38 -23.46 7.39 12.41
C THR A 38 -21.97 7.67 12.54
N VAL A 39 -21.20 7.47 11.46
CA VAL A 39 -19.79 7.88 11.40
C VAL A 39 -19.71 9.40 11.26
N GLY A 40 -19.11 10.07 12.25
CA GLY A 40 -18.97 11.52 12.28
C GLY A 40 -17.58 12.04 11.88
N ALA A 41 -17.44 13.36 11.72
CA ALA A 41 -16.13 13.99 11.53
C ALA A 41 -15.27 13.84 12.81
N PRO A 42 -13.94 13.66 12.70
CA PRO A 42 -13.15 13.65 11.46
C PRO A 42 -13.06 12.28 10.76
N SER A 43 -13.76 11.25 11.25
CA SER A 43 -13.67 9.87 10.73
C SER A 43 -14.25 9.70 9.32
N THR A 44 -15.05 10.66 8.86
CA THR A 44 -15.55 10.72 7.48
C THR A 44 -14.50 11.18 6.46
N ALA A 45 -13.28 11.55 6.89
CA ALA A 45 -12.18 11.89 6.00
C ALA A 45 -11.83 10.72 5.06
N LYS A 46 -11.56 11.01 3.78
CA LYS A 46 -11.27 10.02 2.74
C LYS A 46 -9.95 9.31 2.98
N ASN A 47 -8.92 10.10 3.30
CA ASN A 47 -7.52 9.67 3.33
C ASN A 47 -7.13 8.99 4.65
N THR A 48 -8.06 8.86 5.58
CA THR A 48 -7.84 8.19 6.87
C THR A 48 -8.23 6.72 6.81
N ILE A 49 -7.71 5.96 7.77
CA ILE A 49 -8.22 4.63 8.10
C ILE A 49 -9.21 4.79 9.24
N THR A 50 -10.49 4.65 8.94
CA THR A 50 -11.56 4.72 9.92
C THR A 50 -11.80 3.34 10.51
N VAL A 51 -11.71 3.24 11.83
CA VAL A 51 -11.68 1.96 12.54
C VAL A 51 -12.96 1.75 13.34
N GLY A 52 -13.73 0.75 12.95
CA GLY A 52 -14.87 0.24 13.72
C GLY A 52 -14.44 -0.80 14.76
N ASN A 53 -15.39 -1.29 15.52
CA ASN A 53 -15.15 -2.11 16.71
C ASN A 53 -15.80 -3.49 16.61
N HIS A 54 -15.01 -4.55 16.83
CA HIS A 54 -15.50 -5.90 17.04
C HIS A 54 -15.08 -6.47 18.39
N GLN A 55 -15.72 -7.55 18.82
CA GLN A 55 -15.40 -8.22 20.08
C GLN A 55 -13.99 -8.84 20.03
N ASN A 56 -13.30 -8.83 21.18
CA ASN A 56 -12.09 -9.61 21.33
C ASN A 56 -12.42 -11.02 21.84
N ARG A 57 -11.40 -11.90 21.88
CA ARG A 57 -11.57 -13.33 22.22
C ARG A 57 -12.00 -13.62 23.67
N TYR A 58 -12.03 -12.63 24.56
CA TYR A 58 -12.35 -12.85 25.99
C TYR A 58 -13.84 -12.69 26.33
N SER A 59 -14.64 -12.06 25.48
CA SER A 59 -16.01 -11.67 25.82
C SER A 59 -17.09 -12.14 24.85
N GLY A 60 -16.82 -13.09 23.99
CA GLY A 60 -17.76 -13.62 23.02
C GLY A 60 -17.11 -14.07 21.74
N ALA A 61 -17.89 -14.22 20.68
CA ALA A 61 -17.36 -14.56 19.38
C ALA A 61 -16.49 -13.41 18.84
N PRO A 62 -15.20 -13.64 18.57
CA PRO A 62 -14.30 -12.60 18.06
C PRO A 62 -14.74 -12.00 16.70
N ASP A 63 -15.66 -12.68 16.03
CA ASP A 63 -16.21 -12.30 14.73
C ASP A 63 -17.57 -11.55 14.88
N SER A 64 -17.89 -11.04 16.07
CA SER A 64 -19.10 -10.25 16.29
C SER A 64 -18.77 -8.76 16.26
N ILE A 65 -19.43 -8.02 15.37
CA ILE A 65 -19.36 -6.56 15.34
C ILE A 65 -20.06 -6.03 16.59
N MET A 66 -19.43 -5.08 17.30
CA MET A 66 -20.05 -4.46 18.48
C MET A 66 -21.20 -3.56 18.03
N SER A 67 -22.35 -3.71 18.69
CA SER A 67 -23.56 -2.96 18.33
C SER A 67 -23.39 -1.44 18.42
N GLY A 68 -22.55 -0.96 19.34
CA GLY A 68 -22.25 0.47 19.47
C GLY A 68 -21.27 1.02 18.42
N SER A 69 -20.59 0.18 17.62
CA SER A 69 -19.72 0.69 16.57
C SER A 69 -20.50 1.52 15.57
N SER A 70 -20.11 2.78 15.34
CA SER A 70 -20.72 3.63 14.31
C SER A 70 -20.61 3.03 12.93
N ARG A 71 -21.63 3.25 12.10
CA ARG A 71 -21.83 2.67 10.77
C ARG A 71 -21.87 3.75 9.71
N GLY A 72 -21.40 3.41 8.51
CA GLY A 72 -21.59 4.21 7.32
C GLY A 72 -23.00 4.14 6.75
N PRO A 73 -23.18 4.57 5.51
CA PRO A 73 -22.18 5.29 4.72
C PRO A 73 -21.94 6.72 5.23
N THR A 74 -20.97 7.42 4.67
CA THR A 74 -20.85 8.87 4.83
C THR A 74 -21.98 9.58 4.09
N ASP A 75 -22.17 10.90 4.35
CA ASP A 75 -23.21 11.69 3.69
C ASP A 75 -23.13 11.69 2.16
N ASP A 76 -21.91 11.53 1.60
CA ASP A 76 -21.67 11.43 0.17
C ASP A 76 -21.67 9.97 -0.36
N GLY A 77 -22.00 8.99 0.49
CA GLY A 77 -22.20 7.60 0.13
C GLY A 77 -20.94 6.72 0.14
N ARG A 78 -19.80 7.22 0.62
CA ARG A 78 -18.56 6.43 0.73
C ARG A 78 -18.67 5.36 1.82
N ILE A 79 -17.98 4.25 1.56
CA ILE A 79 -17.86 3.13 2.51
C ILE A 79 -17.05 3.58 3.74
N LYS A 80 -17.63 3.48 4.91
CA LYS A 80 -17.02 3.65 6.23
C LYS A 80 -17.72 2.73 7.25
N PRO A 81 -17.01 2.20 8.28
CA PRO A 81 -15.56 2.30 8.50
C PRO A 81 -14.76 1.65 7.39
N ASP A 82 -13.43 1.86 7.36
CA ASP A 82 -12.57 1.15 6.40
C ASP A 82 -12.32 -0.29 6.85
N ILE A 83 -12.05 -0.49 8.15
CA ILE A 83 -11.77 -1.80 8.76
C ILE A 83 -12.31 -1.88 10.18
N LEU A 84 -12.39 -3.09 10.70
CA LEU A 84 -12.63 -3.35 12.12
C LEU A 84 -11.37 -3.80 12.84
N ALA A 85 -11.26 -3.45 14.12
CA ALA A 85 -10.22 -3.95 15.01
C ALA A 85 -10.81 -4.33 16.38
N PRO A 86 -10.08 -5.12 17.21
CA PRO A 86 -10.56 -5.50 18.54
C PRO A 86 -10.73 -4.27 19.45
N GLY A 87 -11.95 -3.99 19.84
CA GLY A 87 -12.27 -2.88 20.72
C GLY A 87 -13.30 -3.23 21.81
N GLY A 88 -13.83 -4.46 21.78
CA GLY A 88 -14.71 -4.97 22.81
C GLY A 88 -13.94 -5.49 24.03
N TYR A 89 -14.18 -4.96 25.23
CA TYR A 89 -13.60 -5.41 26.50
C TYR A 89 -12.06 -5.45 26.48
N VAL A 90 -11.46 -4.40 26.00
CA VAL A 90 -9.99 -4.27 25.91
C VAL A 90 -9.43 -3.86 27.26
N ARG A 91 -8.52 -4.70 27.80
CA ARG A 91 -7.83 -4.45 29.05
C ARG A 91 -6.49 -3.78 28.79
N SER A 92 -6.26 -2.63 29.44
CA SER A 92 -5.03 -1.85 29.35
C SER A 92 -4.65 -1.22 30.70
N CYS A 93 -3.50 -0.57 30.74
CA CYS A 93 -2.96 0.06 31.95
C CYS A 93 -3.89 1.14 32.48
N ARG A 94 -3.99 1.23 33.81
CA ARG A 94 -4.64 2.31 34.54
C ARG A 94 -3.62 3.32 35.01
N ALA A 95 -3.85 4.61 34.74
CA ALA A 95 -3.07 5.66 35.36
C ALA A 95 -3.33 5.65 36.88
N GLN A 96 -2.28 5.74 37.69
CA GLN A 96 -2.42 5.67 39.15
C GLN A 96 -3.29 6.82 39.73
N GLU A 97 -3.23 7.97 39.07
CA GLU A 97 -3.97 9.16 39.42
C GLU A 97 -5.43 9.15 38.94
N ALA A 98 -5.81 8.16 38.13
CA ALA A 98 -7.17 8.06 37.61
C ALA A 98 -8.16 7.74 38.74
N THR A 99 -8.95 8.76 39.15
CA THR A 99 -10.02 8.64 40.14
C THR A 99 -11.36 8.30 39.50
N ASP A 100 -11.59 8.76 38.26
CA ASP A 100 -12.74 8.41 37.46
C ASP A 100 -12.44 7.20 36.57
N ILE A 101 -13.17 6.11 36.83
CA ILE A 101 -13.12 4.86 36.06
C ILE A 101 -14.51 4.49 35.52
N SER A 102 -15.40 5.51 35.40
CA SER A 102 -16.73 5.33 34.84
C SER A 102 -16.68 4.71 33.46
N GLY A 103 -17.62 3.81 33.16
CA GLY A 103 -17.63 3.04 31.89
C GLY A 103 -16.66 1.85 31.82
N SER A 104 -15.80 1.64 32.83
CA SER A 104 -15.00 0.43 32.92
C SER A 104 -15.86 -0.78 33.26
N THR A 105 -15.74 -1.87 32.52
CA THR A 105 -16.43 -3.13 32.80
C THR A 105 -15.70 -4.00 33.82
N TRP A 106 -14.41 -3.73 34.04
CA TRP A 106 -13.58 -4.35 35.05
C TRP A 106 -12.37 -3.47 35.38
N SER A 107 -11.95 -3.46 36.65
CA SER A 107 -10.75 -2.70 37.05
C SER A 107 -10.07 -3.29 38.29
N ASN A 108 -8.77 -3.00 38.41
CA ASN A 108 -7.98 -3.12 39.63
C ASN A 108 -7.05 -1.92 39.79
N SER A 109 -6.06 -2.02 40.68
CA SER A 109 -5.10 -0.90 40.91
C SER A 109 -4.24 -0.55 39.72
N TYR A 110 -4.06 -1.47 38.74
CA TYR A 110 -3.11 -1.33 37.66
C TYR A 110 -3.74 -1.35 36.26
N TYR A 111 -4.97 -1.89 36.13
CA TYR A 111 -5.61 -2.13 34.84
C TYR A 111 -7.07 -1.69 34.84
N LEU A 112 -7.52 -1.30 33.66
CA LEU A 112 -8.92 -1.02 33.33
C LEU A 112 -9.34 -1.80 32.10
N GLU A 113 -10.62 -2.04 31.96
CA GLU A 113 -11.20 -2.68 30.78
C GLU A 113 -12.34 -1.80 30.23
N TYR A 114 -12.17 -1.38 28.95
CA TYR A 114 -13.15 -0.56 28.25
C TYR A 114 -13.57 -1.20 26.93
N THR A 115 -14.71 -0.76 26.43
CA THR A 115 -15.26 -1.14 25.12
C THR A 115 -15.54 0.12 24.32
N GLY A 116 -15.13 0.12 23.02
CA GLY A 116 -15.40 1.21 22.09
C GLY A 116 -14.46 1.24 20.92
N THR A 117 -14.79 2.00 19.89
CA THR A 117 -13.94 2.25 18.74
C THR A 117 -12.64 2.96 19.13
N SER A 118 -12.66 3.71 20.25
CA SER A 118 -11.45 4.30 20.86
C SER A 118 -10.43 3.26 21.35
N MET A 119 -10.85 2.02 21.63
CA MET A 119 -9.99 0.89 21.99
C MET A 119 -9.57 0.11 20.75
N ALA A 120 -10.40 0.07 19.72
CA ALA A 120 -10.09 -0.56 18.44
C ALA A 120 -8.99 0.19 17.65
N THR A 121 -9.09 1.52 17.63
CA THR A 121 -8.18 2.37 16.83
C THR A 121 -6.71 2.22 17.21
N PRO A 122 -6.27 2.24 18.48
CA PRO A 122 -4.86 2.02 18.82
C PRO A 122 -4.38 0.59 18.49
N ASN A 123 -5.25 -0.41 18.49
CA ASN A 123 -4.90 -1.75 18.02
C ASN A 123 -4.61 -1.73 16.50
N ALA A 124 -5.45 -1.04 15.72
CA ALA A 124 -5.21 -0.84 14.29
C ALA A 124 -3.96 0.02 14.02
N ALA A 125 -3.69 1.03 14.86
CA ALA A 125 -2.49 1.85 14.75
C ALA A 125 -1.22 1.02 15.00
N GLY A 126 -1.24 0.13 16.00
CA GLY A 126 -0.15 -0.82 16.23
C GLY A 126 0.09 -1.74 15.03
N ALA A 127 -1.00 -2.21 14.40
CA ALA A 127 -0.91 -2.99 13.18
C ALA A 127 -0.31 -2.19 12.00
N ALA A 128 -0.70 -0.93 11.84
CA ALA A 128 -0.15 -0.05 10.81
C ALA A 128 1.36 0.18 11.00
N VAL A 129 1.83 0.30 12.25
CA VAL A 129 3.27 0.39 12.56
C VAL A 129 3.99 -0.89 12.18
N MET A 130 3.45 -2.07 12.48
CA MET A 130 4.06 -3.35 12.09
C MET A 130 4.11 -3.54 10.58
N VAL A 131 3.10 -3.08 9.84
CA VAL A 131 3.11 -3.10 8.36
C VAL A 131 4.19 -2.16 7.82
N ARG A 132 4.32 -0.97 8.40
CA ARG A 132 5.38 -0.01 8.02
C ARG A 132 6.78 -0.58 8.29
N GLU A 133 7.01 -1.11 9.48
CA GLU A 133 8.27 -1.77 9.85
C GLU A 133 8.61 -2.90 8.87
N TYR A 134 7.64 -3.75 8.54
CA TYR A 134 7.82 -4.81 7.55
C TYR A 134 8.24 -4.27 6.18
N LEU A 135 7.58 -3.21 5.70
CA LEU A 135 7.92 -2.59 4.42
C LEU A 135 9.34 -2.01 4.45
N GLU A 136 9.70 -1.27 5.50
CA GLU A 136 10.98 -0.59 5.60
C GLU A 136 12.15 -1.55 5.84
N GLU A 137 11.99 -2.51 6.77
CA GLU A 137 13.10 -3.37 7.22
C GLU A 137 13.20 -4.70 6.46
N ILE A 138 12.07 -5.31 6.09
CA ILE A 138 12.04 -6.63 5.46
C ILE A 138 11.88 -6.54 3.95
N ALA A 139 10.92 -5.76 3.48
CA ALA A 139 10.67 -5.58 2.06
C ALA A 139 11.60 -4.51 1.43
N GLN A 140 12.48 -3.90 2.22
CA GLN A 140 13.45 -2.88 1.80
C GLN A 140 12.79 -1.74 1.00
N ARG A 141 11.57 -1.39 1.39
CA ARG A 141 10.80 -0.30 0.78
C ARG A 141 10.72 0.89 1.73
N PRO A 142 11.70 1.80 1.68
CA PRO A 142 11.75 2.94 2.59
C PRO A 142 10.63 3.94 2.30
N SER A 143 10.17 4.60 3.36
CA SER A 143 9.22 5.72 3.28
C SER A 143 7.92 5.40 2.53
N PRO A 144 7.19 4.33 2.92
CA PRO A 144 5.95 3.97 2.24
C PRO A 144 4.88 5.06 2.41
N GLN A 145 4.05 5.25 1.39
CA GLN A 145 2.90 6.15 1.44
C GLN A 145 1.89 5.70 2.52
N GLY A 146 1.16 6.64 3.11
CA GLY A 146 0.03 6.33 4.00
C GLY A 146 -1.06 5.52 3.29
N ALA A 147 -1.28 5.80 2.01
CA ALA A 147 -2.19 5.05 1.15
C ALA A 147 -1.78 3.57 1.00
N LEU A 148 -0.46 3.25 0.94
CA LEU A 148 0.00 1.86 0.89
C LEU A 148 -0.30 1.11 2.19
N ILE A 149 -0.10 1.75 3.34
CA ILE A 149 -0.46 1.15 4.63
C ILE A 149 -1.96 0.84 4.67
N LYS A 150 -2.81 1.76 4.21
CA LYS A 150 -4.25 1.55 4.10
C LYS A 150 -4.59 0.38 3.16
N ALA A 151 -4.00 0.35 1.97
CA ALA A 151 -4.22 -0.72 1.00
C ALA A 151 -3.85 -2.10 1.56
N LEU A 152 -2.71 -2.22 2.25
CA LEU A 152 -2.24 -3.48 2.83
C LEU A 152 -3.11 -3.96 3.99
N LEU A 153 -3.58 -3.06 4.86
CA LEU A 153 -4.50 -3.44 5.94
C LEU A 153 -5.84 -3.96 5.37
N ILE A 154 -6.34 -3.33 4.30
CA ILE A 154 -7.55 -3.79 3.58
C ILE A 154 -7.28 -5.09 2.81
N LEU A 155 -6.09 -5.25 2.21
CA LEU A 155 -5.71 -6.46 1.49
C LEU A 155 -5.81 -7.69 2.38
N GLY A 156 -5.30 -7.61 3.61
CA GLY A 156 -5.33 -8.70 4.58
C GLY A 156 -6.64 -8.84 5.35
N ALA A 157 -7.55 -7.88 5.28
CA ALA A 157 -8.79 -7.86 6.04
C ALA A 157 -9.69 -9.05 5.71
N GLN A 158 -10.44 -9.52 6.72
CA GLN A 158 -11.29 -10.69 6.68
C GLN A 158 -12.74 -10.31 6.96
N ASP A 159 -13.64 -10.76 6.13
CA ASP A 159 -15.10 -10.71 6.31
C ASP A 159 -15.50 -11.45 7.59
N ILE A 160 -16.32 -10.80 8.45
CA ILE A 160 -16.74 -11.38 9.73
C ILE A 160 -18.21 -11.20 10.06
N GLY A 161 -18.88 -10.30 9.39
CA GLY A 161 -20.27 -9.98 9.68
C GLY A 161 -21.26 -11.01 9.17
N THR A 162 -22.54 -10.65 9.19
CA THR A 162 -23.61 -11.40 8.54
C THR A 162 -23.95 -10.86 7.15
N ARG A 163 -23.40 -9.69 6.83
CA ARG A 163 -23.48 -9.04 5.52
C ARG A 163 -22.12 -9.19 4.86
N ASP A 164 -22.16 -9.52 3.58
CA ASP A 164 -20.93 -9.64 2.79
C ASP A 164 -20.22 -8.30 2.62
N ILE A 165 -18.90 -8.32 2.58
CA ILE A 165 -18.06 -7.15 2.28
C ILE A 165 -18.16 -6.74 0.79
N PRO A 166 -17.98 -5.44 0.44
CA PRO A 166 -17.92 -4.31 1.38
C PRO A 166 -19.29 -3.93 1.90
N ASN A 167 -19.36 -3.48 3.14
CA ASN A 167 -20.61 -3.00 3.72
C ASN A 167 -20.36 -1.90 4.77
N ASP A 168 -21.41 -1.19 5.15
CA ASP A 168 -21.31 -0.05 6.08
C ASP A 168 -21.11 -0.45 7.55
N ASP A 169 -21.20 -1.73 7.88
CA ASP A 169 -21.02 -2.26 9.23
C ASP A 169 -19.56 -2.51 9.56
N GLU A 170 -18.80 -3.05 8.60
CA GLU A 170 -17.42 -3.48 8.79
C GLU A 170 -16.44 -2.98 7.71
N GLY A 171 -16.93 -2.25 6.71
CA GLY A 171 -16.12 -1.81 5.60
C GLY A 171 -15.57 -3.00 4.80
N TRP A 172 -14.26 -3.14 4.80
CA TRP A 172 -13.54 -4.24 4.14
C TRP A 172 -13.27 -5.43 5.05
N GLY A 173 -13.83 -5.40 6.28
CA GLY A 173 -13.73 -6.50 7.23
C GLY A 173 -12.79 -6.24 8.41
N ARG A 174 -12.56 -7.29 9.19
CA ARG A 174 -11.68 -7.30 10.34
C ARG A 174 -10.21 -7.32 9.94
N LEU A 175 -9.41 -6.49 10.59
CA LEU A 175 -7.95 -6.49 10.49
C LEU A 175 -7.36 -7.88 10.74
N ASN A 176 -6.49 -8.35 9.86
CA ASN A 176 -5.78 -9.62 9.99
C ASN A 176 -4.32 -9.49 9.51
N LEU A 177 -3.42 -9.18 10.43
CA LEU A 177 -2.00 -9.00 10.15
C LEU A 177 -1.32 -10.26 9.58
N ARG A 178 -1.83 -11.45 9.93
CA ARG A 178 -1.27 -12.68 9.36
C ARG A 178 -1.46 -12.71 7.84
N ASN A 179 -2.65 -12.36 7.37
CA ASN A 179 -2.90 -12.29 5.93
C ASN A 179 -2.11 -11.16 5.26
N THR A 180 -1.90 -10.04 5.99
CA THR A 180 -1.17 -8.87 5.48
C THR A 180 0.33 -9.10 5.38
N LEU A 181 0.96 -9.78 6.37
CA LEU A 181 2.42 -9.86 6.49
C LEU A 181 2.97 -11.26 6.23
N ALA A 182 2.17 -12.29 6.44
CA ALA A 182 2.55 -13.69 6.29
C ALA A 182 1.39 -14.48 5.69
N PRO A 183 1.01 -14.22 4.44
CA PRO A 183 -0.10 -14.89 3.78
C PRO A 183 0.13 -16.41 3.73
N THR A 184 -0.89 -17.15 3.36
CA THR A 184 -0.83 -18.61 3.24
C THR A 184 0.32 -19.01 2.32
N SER A 185 0.99 -20.13 2.64
CA SER A 185 2.11 -20.65 1.86
C SER A 185 1.80 -20.69 0.36
N GLY A 186 2.69 -20.12 -0.42
CA GLY A 186 2.54 -19.98 -1.88
C GLY A 186 1.81 -18.72 -2.34
N GLN A 187 1.18 -17.95 -1.45
CA GLN A 187 0.68 -16.63 -1.78
C GLN A 187 1.81 -15.60 -1.66
N GLY A 188 1.99 -14.80 -2.70
CA GLY A 188 2.83 -13.62 -2.71
C GLY A 188 2.02 -12.35 -2.51
N ILE A 189 2.68 -11.31 -2.02
CA ILE A 189 2.17 -9.94 -2.00
C ILE A 189 3.14 -9.08 -2.80
N TRP A 190 2.60 -8.31 -3.71
CA TRP A 190 3.33 -7.31 -4.47
C TRP A 190 2.69 -5.94 -4.26
N VAL A 191 3.51 -4.87 -4.27
CA VAL A 191 3.05 -3.51 -4.02
C VAL A 191 3.75 -2.49 -4.91
N ASP A 192 3.02 -1.42 -5.25
CA ASP A 192 3.58 -0.19 -5.82
C ASP A 192 2.93 1.02 -5.14
N ASP A 193 3.74 1.98 -4.71
CA ASP A 193 3.33 3.28 -4.18
C ASP A 193 4.22 4.42 -4.70
N ARG A 194 4.91 4.19 -5.82
CA ARG A 194 5.79 5.17 -6.45
C ARG A 194 5.18 5.77 -7.72
N SER A 195 4.21 5.08 -8.30
CA SER A 195 3.55 5.54 -9.52
C SER A 195 2.61 6.72 -9.28
N VAL A 196 2.49 7.55 -10.30
CA VAL A 196 1.59 8.71 -10.33
C VAL A 196 0.82 8.78 -11.65
N LEU A 197 -0.41 9.32 -11.61
CA LEU A 197 -1.19 9.64 -12.81
C LEU A 197 -1.43 11.15 -12.88
N SER A 198 -1.28 11.73 -14.05
CA SER A 198 -1.20 13.18 -14.22
C SER A 198 -2.33 13.79 -15.06
N GLY A 199 -3.38 13.04 -15.33
CA GLY A 199 -4.53 13.55 -16.07
C GLY A 199 -5.50 12.49 -16.55
N THR A 200 -6.72 12.88 -16.75
CA THR A 200 -7.81 12.02 -17.20
C THR A 200 -7.42 11.20 -18.43
N GLY A 201 -7.63 9.92 -18.36
CA GLY A 201 -7.31 8.95 -19.41
C GLY A 201 -5.91 8.32 -19.29
N ASN A 202 -5.01 8.85 -18.45
CA ASN A 202 -3.74 8.23 -18.18
C ASN A 202 -3.94 6.91 -17.41
N SER A 203 -3.04 5.97 -17.60
CA SER A 203 -3.13 4.69 -16.90
C SER A 203 -1.76 4.06 -16.69
N LYS A 204 -1.65 3.23 -15.66
CA LYS A 204 -0.54 2.32 -15.39
C LYS A 204 -1.05 0.90 -15.40
N THR A 205 -0.30 -0.02 -16.00
CA THR A 205 -0.71 -1.43 -16.15
C THR A 205 0.36 -2.32 -15.55
N TYR A 206 -0.09 -3.31 -14.79
CA TYR A 206 0.74 -4.34 -14.16
C TYR A 206 0.29 -5.71 -14.62
N THR A 207 1.19 -6.66 -14.69
CA THR A 207 0.92 -8.00 -15.18
C THR A 207 1.44 -9.04 -14.20
N PHE A 208 0.57 -9.97 -13.78
CA PHE A 208 0.87 -11.00 -12.80
C PHE A 208 0.60 -12.38 -13.35
N ASN A 209 1.46 -13.34 -13.03
CA ASN A 209 1.25 -14.74 -13.40
C ASN A 209 0.73 -15.52 -12.20
N ILE A 210 -0.56 -15.89 -12.21
CA ILE A 210 -1.16 -16.75 -11.20
C ILE A 210 -0.81 -18.19 -11.52
N SER A 211 -0.03 -18.83 -10.67
CA SER A 211 0.57 -20.14 -10.91
C SER A 211 -0.17 -21.30 -10.25
N GLN A 212 -1.17 -21.03 -9.40
CA GLN A 212 -1.97 -22.06 -8.73
C GLN A 212 -3.46 -21.73 -8.81
N SER A 213 -4.24 -22.66 -9.36
CA SER A 213 -5.70 -22.56 -9.41
C SER A 213 -6.35 -22.79 -8.03
N ASN A 214 -7.61 -22.40 -7.90
CA ASN A 214 -8.40 -22.49 -6.68
C ASN A 214 -7.80 -21.75 -5.49
N SER A 215 -7.13 -20.65 -5.78
CA SER A 215 -6.59 -19.72 -4.80
C SER A 215 -7.18 -18.33 -5.03
N GLY A 216 -7.26 -17.53 -3.98
CA GLY A 216 -7.77 -16.18 -4.08
C GLY A 216 -6.77 -15.26 -4.81
N PHE A 217 -7.32 -14.34 -5.59
CA PHE A 217 -6.64 -13.15 -6.08
C PHE A 217 -7.33 -11.93 -5.49
N LYS A 218 -6.58 -11.06 -4.84
CA LYS A 218 -7.09 -9.80 -4.30
C LYS A 218 -6.16 -8.67 -4.67
N THR A 219 -6.72 -7.57 -5.13
CA THR A 219 -5.99 -6.34 -5.35
C THR A 219 -6.73 -5.18 -4.71
N VAL A 220 -5.95 -4.25 -4.14
CA VAL A 220 -6.46 -3.05 -3.47
C VAL A 220 -5.70 -1.85 -4.01
N LEU A 221 -6.43 -0.93 -4.61
CA LEU A 221 -5.97 0.40 -4.97
C LEU A 221 -6.39 1.38 -3.87
N ALA A 222 -5.50 2.25 -3.42
CA ALA A 222 -5.82 3.34 -2.51
C ALA A 222 -4.99 4.58 -2.88
N TRP A 223 -5.55 5.75 -2.64
CA TRP A 223 -4.82 7.00 -2.85
C TRP A 223 -5.23 8.07 -1.85
N SER A 224 -4.27 8.93 -1.53
CA SER A 224 -4.53 10.13 -0.75
C SER A 224 -4.99 11.24 -1.70
N ASP A 225 -6.31 11.35 -1.85
CA ASP A 225 -6.95 12.28 -2.76
C ASP A 225 -6.86 13.73 -2.26
N GLU A 226 -6.93 14.70 -3.17
CA GLU A 226 -6.98 16.13 -2.82
C GLU A 226 -8.21 16.43 -1.94
N ARG A 227 -8.10 17.50 -1.14
CA ARG A 227 -9.19 18.00 -0.31
C ARG A 227 -10.43 18.30 -1.15
N GLY A 228 -11.56 17.73 -0.79
CA GLY A 228 -12.86 18.07 -1.39
C GLY A 228 -13.37 19.46 -1.01
N SER A 229 -14.50 19.85 -1.56
CA SER A 229 -15.17 21.10 -1.21
C SER A 229 -16.27 20.84 -0.18
N PRO A 230 -16.41 21.67 0.87
CA PRO A 230 -17.46 21.52 1.89
C PRO A 230 -18.89 21.54 1.34
N PHE A 231 -19.07 22.10 0.15
CA PHE A 231 -20.37 22.25 -0.51
C PHE A 231 -20.58 21.27 -1.67
N SER A 232 -19.65 20.31 -1.86
CA SER A 232 -19.79 19.29 -2.88
C SER A 232 -20.61 18.12 -2.35
N ASN A 233 -21.51 17.58 -3.19
CA ASN A 233 -22.22 16.34 -2.90
C ASN A 233 -21.32 15.11 -3.01
N THR A 234 -20.16 15.21 -3.66
CA THR A 234 -19.13 14.19 -3.77
C THR A 234 -17.82 14.78 -3.31
N GLN A 235 -17.15 14.13 -2.38
CA GLN A 235 -15.88 14.61 -1.83
C GLN A 235 -14.68 14.13 -2.63
N LEU A 236 -14.82 13.14 -3.50
CA LEU A 236 -13.76 12.65 -4.38
C LEU A 236 -13.40 13.73 -5.41
N VAL A 237 -12.10 14.05 -5.52
CA VAL A 237 -11.56 15.07 -6.44
C VAL A 237 -10.91 14.40 -7.64
N ASN A 238 -10.01 13.44 -7.42
CA ASN A 238 -9.42 12.62 -8.46
C ASN A 238 -10.00 11.22 -8.36
N ASN A 239 -10.65 10.76 -9.42
CA ASN A 239 -11.21 9.42 -9.49
C ASN A 239 -10.24 8.50 -10.22
N LEU A 240 -9.68 7.53 -9.51
CA LEU A 240 -8.88 6.46 -10.09
C LEU A 240 -9.69 5.17 -10.08
N ASP A 241 -9.75 4.48 -11.20
CA ASP A 241 -10.41 3.20 -11.36
C ASP A 241 -9.38 2.06 -11.45
N ILE A 242 -9.70 0.91 -10.87
CA ILE A 242 -8.97 -0.33 -11.12
C ILE A 242 -9.77 -1.23 -12.07
N GLU A 243 -9.13 -1.69 -13.14
CA GLU A 243 -9.64 -2.68 -14.08
C GLU A 243 -8.75 -3.93 -14.00
N VAL A 244 -9.30 -5.07 -13.62
CA VAL A 244 -8.58 -6.34 -13.55
C VAL A 244 -9.08 -7.26 -14.63
N THR A 245 -8.19 -7.72 -15.51
CA THR A 245 -8.53 -8.65 -16.60
C THR A 245 -7.93 -10.01 -16.28
N ASN A 246 -8.77 -11.06 -16.26
CA ASN A 246 -8.33 -12.44 -16.07
C ASN A 246 -7.78 -13.04 -17.38
N PRO A 247 -7.18 -14.25 -17.36
CA PRO A 247 -6.66 -14.91 -18.56
C PRO A 247 -7.71 -15.18 -19.65
N SER A 248 -8.97 -15.35 -19.28
CA SER A 248 -10.10 -15.52 -20.22
C SER A 248 -10.58 -14.22 -20.85
N GLY A 249 -10.04 -13.05 -20.43
CA GLY A 249 -10.41 -11.73 -20.94
C GLY A 249 -11.63 -11.10 -20.27
N GLU A 250 -12.11 -11.65 -19.15
CA GLU A 250 -13.18 -11.03 -18.35
C GLU A 250 -12.60 -9.87 -17.53
N ILE A 251 -13.36 -8.79 -17.41
CA ILE A 251 -12.95 -7.56 -16.71
C ILE A 251 -13.76 -7.42 -15.43
N TYR A 252 -13.05 -7.30 -14.32
CA TYR A 252 -13.56 -6.93 -12.99
C TYR A 252 -13.25 -5.47 -12.73
N LEU A 253 -14.26 -4.70 -12.34
CA LEU A 253 -14.08 -3.30 -11.94
C LEU A 253 -13.96 -3.20 -10.42
N GLY A 254 -13.24 -2.16 -9.97
CA GLY A 254 -13.09 -1.88 -8.55
C GLY A 254 -14.45 -1.70 -7.87
N ASN A 255 -14.60 -2.29 -6.70
CA ASN A 255 -15.80 -2.20 -5.86
C ASN A 255 -17.11 -2.73 -6.48
N ASP A 256 -17.05 -3.44 -7.62
CA ASP A 256 -18.21 -4.13 -8.20
C ASP A 256 -18.36 -5.52 -7.58
N PHE A 257 -19.18 -5.62 -6.55
CA PHE A 257 -19.34 -6.80 -5.70
C PHE A 257 -20.75 -7.37 -5.66
N ALA A 258 -20.84 -8.70 -5.63
CA ALA A 258 -22.04 -9.42 -5.24
C ALA A 258 -21.67 -10.64 -4.39
N GLY A 259 -22.34 -10.82 -3.25
CA GLY A 259 -22.06 -11.93 -2.33
C GLY A 259 -20.61 -11.91 -1.79
N GLY A 260 -20.07 -10.73 -1.51
CA GLY A 260 -18.71 -10.55 -0.96
C GLY A 260 -17.57 -10.79 -1.95
N ARG A 261 -17.86 -10.89 -3.23
CA ARG A 261 -16.87 -11.15 -4.29
C ARG A 261 -17.09 -10.23 -5.48
N SER A 262 -16.02 -9.93 -6.18
CA SER A 262 -16.09 -9.14 -7.41
C SER A 262 -16.83 -9.87 -8.51
N THR A 263 -17.65 -9.11 -9.23
CA THR A 263 -18.42 -9.56 -10.40
C THR A 263 -17.95 -8.84 -11.66
N THR A 264 -18.43 -9.30 -12.80
CA THR A 264 -18.16 -8.68 -14.10
C THR A 264 -19.40 -7.98 -14.64
N GLY A 265 -19.22 -6.91 -15.42
CA GLY A 265 -20.31 -6.22 -16.13
C GLY A 265 -21.04 -5.15 -15.33
N GLY A 266 -20.56 -4.79 -14.15
CA GLY A 266 -21.09 -3.67 -13.36
C GLY A 266 -20.55 -2.31 -13.78
N SER A 267 -20.44 -1.39 -12.85
CA SER A 267 -19.99 -0.01 -13.06
C SER A 267 -18.80 0.31 -12.17
N ALA A 268 -17.90 1.17 -12.67
CA ALA A 268 -16.79 1.69 -11.86
C ALA A 268 -17.32 2.52 -10.68
N ASP A 269 -16.59 2.49 -9.58
CA ASP A 269 -16.84 3.31 -8.40
C ASP A 269 -16.36 4.75 -8.66
N ASN A 270 -17.17 5.74 -8.31
CA ASN A 270 -16.83 7.16 -8.45
C ASN A 270 -16.98 7.93 -7.13
N LEU A 271 -17.00 7.23 -6.02
CA LEU A 271 -17.20 7.80 -4.68
C LEU A 271 -16.01 7.58 -3.75
N ASN A 272 -15.42 6.36 -3.78
CA ASN A 272 -14.39 5.96 -2.83
C ASN A 272 -12.98 6.22 -3.39
N ASN A 273 -12.04 6.53 -2.49
CA ASN A 273 -10.60 6.58 -2.78
C ASN A 273 -9.90 5.27 -2.36
N VAL A 274 -10.65 4.20 -2.35
CA VAL A 274 -10.22 2.81 -2.20
C VAL A 274 -11.03 1.96 -3.15
N GLU A 275 -10.36 1.16 -3.97
CA GLU A 275 -11.00 0.19 -4.83
C GLU A 275 -10.41 -1.20 -4.65
N VAL A 276 -11.26 -2.19 -4.64
CA VAL A 276 -10.89 -3.59 -4.38
C VAL A 276 -11.47 -4.49 -5.46
N VAL A 277 -10.65 -5.43 -5.93
CA VAL A 277 -11.10 -6.61 -6.67
C VAL A 277 -10.72 -7.85 -5.87
N LEU A 278 -11.68 -8.75 -5.65
CA LEU A 278 -11.52 -9.99 -4.88
C LEU A 278 -12.18 -11.16 -5.62
N VAL A 279 -11.36 -12.13 -6.03
CA VAL A 279 -11.78 -13.35 -6.72
C VAL A 279 -11.27 -14.57 -5.95
N ASP A 280 -12.16 -15.48 -5.51
CA ASP A 280 -11.77 -16.65 -4.70
C ASP A 280 -11.04 -17.74 -5.49
N ASN A 281 -11.46 -17.97 -6.72
CA ASN A 281 -10.96 -19.04 -7.57
C ASN A 281 -10.32 -18.45 -8.82
N ALA A 282 -9.13 -17.84 -8.64
CA ALA A 282 -8.42 -17.24 -9.74
C ALA A 282 -8.00 -18.29 -10.78
N GLU A 283 -8.17 -17.95 -12.05
CA GLU A 283 -7.68 -18.76 -13.18
C GLU A 283 -6.15 -18.75 -13.22
N LEU A 284 -5.58 -19.87 -13.69
CA LEU A 284 -4.15 -19.94 -14.01
C LEU A 284 -3.83 -19.09 -15.23
N GLY A 285 -2.73 -18.36 -15.15
CA GLY A 285 -2.22 -17.61 -16.28
C GLY A 285 -2.04 -16.13 -15.95
N ILE A 286 -1.98 -15.34 -17.01
CA ILE A 286 -1.64 -13.91 -16.94
C ILE A 286 -2.89 -13.09 -16.59
N TRP A 287 -2.79 -12.39 -15.47
CA TRP A 287 -3.75 -11.40 -15.03
C TRP A 287 -3.18 -10.00 -15.27
N THR A 288 -3.99 -9.10 -15.74
CA THR A 288 -3.62 -7.70 -15.96
C THR A 288 -4.39 -6.82 -14.99
N VAL A 289 -3.67 -5.99 -14.25
CA VAL A 289 -4.24 -4.98 -13.34
C VAL A 289 -3.90 -3.61 -13.91
N LYS A 290 -4.93 -2.83 -14.23
CA LYS A 290 -4.79 -1.49 -14.80
C LYS A 290 -5.38 -0.46 -13.86
N VAL A 291 -4.57 0.48 -13.43
CA VAL A 291 -5.00 1.69 -12.72
C VAL A 291 -5.19 2.80 -13.73
N LYS A 292 -6.34 3.45 -13.73
CA LYS A 292 -6.74 4.46 -14.70
C LYS A 292 -7.18 5.72 -13.99
N ASP A 293 -6.74 6.87 -14.48
CA ASP A 293 -7.25 8.17 -14.10
C ASP A 293 -8.55 8.43 -14.87
N ALA A 294 -9.67 8.05 -14.28
CA ALA A 294 -10.99 8.16 -14.88
C ALA A 294 -11.47 9.61 -14.93
N TYR A 295 -11.15 10.38 -13.88
CA TYR A 295 -11.41 11.80 -13.81
C TYR A 295 -10.40 12.50 -12.93
N HIS A 296 -9.73 13.49 -13.47
CA HIS A 296 -8.73 14.30 -12.79
C HIS A 296 -9.27 15.71 -12.54
N GLY A 297 -9.81 15.90 -11.34
CA GLY A 297 -10.36 17.20 -10.91
C GLY A 297 -9.34 18.10 -10.22
N GLY A 298 -8.24 17.50 -9.74
CA GLY A 298 -7.15 18.19 -9.08
C GLY A 298 -6.21 18.94 -10.04
N SER A 299 -5.30 19.70 -9.46
CA SER A 299 -4.33 20.49 -10.22
C SER A 299 -2.95 19.84 -10.35
N LYS A 300 -2.73 18.69 -9.69
CA LYS A 300 -1.43 18.02 -9.56
C LYS A 300 -1.57 16.53 -9.85
N ALA A 301 -0.48 15.91 -10.30
CA ALA A 301 -0.42 14.47 -10.46
C ALA A 301 -0.88 13.74 -9.20
N GLN A 302 -1.66 12.68 -9.36
CA GLN A 302 -2.22 11.88 -8.28
C GLN A 302 -1.33 10.65 -8.02
N PRO A 303 -0.55 10.63 -6.92
CA PRO A 303 0.11 9.41 -6.48
C PRO A 303 -0.93 8.42 -5.96
N PHE A 304 -0.64 7.15 -6.14
CA PHE A 304 -1.49 6.07 -5.65
C PHE A 304 -0.65 4.92 -5.10
N ALA A 305 -1.29 4.06 -4.34
CA ALA A 305 -0.73 2.82 -3.87
C ALA A 305 -1.60 1.65 -4.31
N ILE A 306 -0.97 0.61 -4.80
CA ILE A 306 -1.64 -0.63 -5.16
C ILE A 306 -0.97 -1.80 -4.46
N ALA A 307 -1.76 -2.73 -3.94
CA ALA A 307 -1.31 -3.98 -3.35
C ALA A 307 -2.04 -5.15 -3.98
N VAL A 308 -1.31 -6.18 -4.35
CA VAL A 308 -1.83 -7.37 -5.02
C VAL A 308 -1.42 -8.61 -4.25
N MET A 309 -2.35 -9.53 -4.02
CA MET A 309 -2.10 -10.81 -3.34
C MET A 309 -2.68 -11.97 -4.15
N GLY A 310 -1.89 -13.03 -4.31
CA GLY A 310 -2.33 -14.25 -4.97
C GLY A 310 -1.26 -15.33 -4.96
N HIS A 311 -1.62 -16.56 -5.34
CA HIS A 311 -0.66 -17.65 -5.45
C HIS A 311 0.24 -17.47 -6.67
N GLY A 312 1.55 -17.35 -6.40
CA GLY A 312 2.55 -17.11 -7.43
C GLY A 312 2.41 -15.72 -8.05
N VAL A 313 1.89 -14.76 -7.29
CA VAL A 313 1.96 -13.35 -7.69
C VAL A 313 3.43 -13.00 -7.82
N ASN A 314 3.90 -13.06 -9.05
CA ASN A 314 5.22 -12.59 -9.47
C ASN A 314 4.96 -11.54 -10.54
N ASP A 315 5.44 -10.35 -10.31
CA ASP A 315 5.42 -9.32 -11.34
C ASP A 315 6.28 -9.80 -12.53
N LEU A 316 5.75 -9.68 -13.73
CA LEU A 316 6.46 -10.06 -14.96
C LEU A 316 7.33 -8.92 -15.50
N ARG A 317 7.89 -8.09 -14.61
CA ARG A 317 8.82 -7.03 -14.99
C ARG A 317 10.26 -7.41 -14.70
N PRO A 318 11.21 -6.86 -15.44
CA PRO A 318 12.62 -6.88 -15.07
C PRO A 318 12.85 -6.00 -13.85
N ASP A 319 13.95 -6.21 -13.16
CA ASP A 319 14.37 -5.39 -12.01
C ASP A 319 15.91 -5.41 -11.94
N PRO A 320 16.59 -4.63 -12.77
CA PRO A 320 18.03 -4.52 -12.73
C PRO A 320 18.49 -3.70 -11.54
N THR A 321 19.46 -4.22 -10.79
CA THR A 321 20.01 -3.58 -9.59
C THR A 321 21.52 -3.81 -9.45
N ILE A 322 22.22 -2.94 -8.71
CA ILE A 322 23.61 -3.11 -8.29
C ILE A 322 23.67 -2.98 -6.78
N LEU A 323 24.28 -3.99 -6.10
CA LEU A 323 24.50 -3.96 -4.66
C LEU A 323 25.86 -3.35 -4.35
N GLU A 324 25.95 -2.51 -3.31
CA GLU A 324 27.20 -1.87 -2.89
C GLU A 324 28.32 -2.88 -2.57
N GLU A 325 27.99 -4.00 -1.95
CA GLU A 325 28.93 -5.07 -1.61
C GLU A 325 29.49 -5.83 -2.83
N GLU A 326 28.87 -5.71 -3.99
CA GLU A 326 29.31 -6.35 -5.24
C GLU A 326 30.13 -5.41 -6.14
N PHE A 327 30.66 -4.38 -5.54
CA PHE A 327 31.52 -3.40 -6.16
C PHE A 327 32.98 -3.64 -5.76
N ALA A 328 33.90 -3.68 -6.72
CA ALA A 328 35.31 -3.90 -6.46
C ALA A 328 36.23 -3.03 -7.33
N MET A 329 37.31 -2.57 -6.74
CA MET A 329 38.36 -1.86 -7.45
C MET A 329 39.65 -2.72 -7.52
N SER A 330 40.39 -2.60 -8.62
CA SER A 330 41.65 -3.33 -8.81
C SER A 330 42.77 -2.91 -7.82
N VAL A 331 42.66 -1.72 -7.25
CA VAL A 331 43.65 -1.15 -6.30
C VAL A 331 42.89 -0.47 -5.16
N SER A 332 43.20 -0.83 -3.93
CA SER A 332 42.56 -0.28 -2.72
C SER A 332 42.98 1.12 -2.35
N ILE A 333 44.18 1.56 -2.74
CA ILE A 333 44.72 2.89 -2.49
C ILE A 333 45.38 3.40 -3.80
N PRO A 334 44.56 3.97 -4.72
CA PRO A 334 45.06 4.44 -6.01
C PRO A 334 45.88 5.74 -5.86
N GLN A 335 46.83 5.93 -6.76
CA GLN A 335 47.58 7.17 -6.90
C GLN A 335 47.08 7.93 -8.17
N VAL A 336 47.37 9.23 -8.18
CA VAL A 336 47.11 10.06 -9.38
C VAL A 336 47.86 9.49 -10.56
N GLY A 337 47.12 9.24 -11.65
CA GLY A 337 47.65 8.67 -12.90
C GLY A 337 47.54 7.14 -13.00
N ASP A 338 47.17 6.44 -11.93
CA ASP A 338 46.91 4.99 -12.01
C ASP A 338 45.60 4.71 -12.77
N GLN A 339 45.68 3.82 -13.76
CA GLN A 339 44.43 3.32 -14.38
C GLN A 339 43.80 2.26 -13.50
N LEU A 340 42.62 2.57 -12.97
CA LEU A 340 41.84 1.68 -12.12
C LEU A 340 40.87 0.89 -12.95
N GLN A 341 40.78 -0.41 -12.67
CA GLN A 341 39.66 -1.23 -13.09
C GLN A 341 38.63 -1.26 -11.96
N VAL A 342 37.42 -0.83 -12.27
CA VAL A 342 36.25 -0.87 -11.38
C VAL A 342 35.33 -1.96 -11.89
N THR A 343 34.90 -2.86 -11.02
CA THR A 343 34.02 -3.98 -11.37
C THR A 343 32.72 -3.82 -10.61
N SER A 344 31.60 -3.90 -11.32
CA SER A 344 30.26 -3.94 -10.74
C SER A 344 29.52 -5.19 -11.20
N LYS A 345 28.74 -5.80 -10.32
CA LYS A 345 27.80 -6.85 -10.69
C LYS A 345 26.40 -6.28 -10.73
N VAL A 346 25.77 -6.43 -11.88
CA VAL A 346 24.39 -6.04 -12.14
C VAL A 346 23.53 -7.29 -12.06
N PHE A 347 22.50 -7.25 -11.25
CA PHE A 347 21.54 -8.33 -11.06
C PHE A 347 20.22 -7.92 -11.73
N ASN A 348 19.54 -8.86 -12.37
CA ASN A 348 18.12 -8.70 -12.64
C ASN A 348 17.37 -9.59 -11.66
N VAL A 349 16.86 -9.01 -10.58
CA VAL A 349 16.09 -9.75 -9.56
C VAL A 349 14.63 -9.95 -9.99
N GLY A 350 14.21 -9.30 -11.06
CA GLY A 350 12.93 -9.52 -11.72
C GLY A 350 12.85 -10.88 -12.43
N ASN A 351 11.66 -11.27 -12.82
CA ASN A 351 11.35 -12.57 -13.42
C ASN A 351 11.16 -12.54 -14.94
N VAL A 352 11.44 -11.42 -15.57
CA VAL A 352 11.54 -11.25 -17.02
C VAL A 352 12.91 -10.71 -17.38
N ARG A 353 13.34 -10.91 -18.63
CA ARG A 353 14.55 -10.33 -19.15
C ARG A 353 14.44 -8.81 -19.16
N ALA A 354 15.43 -8.11 -18.61
CA ALA A 354 15.69 -6.71 -18.89
C ALA A 354 16.34 -6.62 -20.28
N ASP A 355 15.62 -6.09 -21.24
CA ASP A 355 16.18 -5.79 -22.55
C ASP A 355 17.15 -4.61 -22.45
N PHE A 356 17.76 -4.18 -23.52
CA PHE A 356 18.84 -3.20 -23.49
C PHE A 356 18.45 -1.94 -22.71
N PHE A 357 19.22 -1.67 -21.66
CA PHE A 357 19.16 -0.46 -20.83
C PHE A 357 20.59 0.04 -20.55
N ASP A 358 20.69 1.31 -20.23
CA ASP A 358 21.98 1.93 -19.98
C ASP A 358 22.37 1.91 -18.51
N ILE A 359 23.68 1.75 -18.26
CA ILE A 359 24.30 1.97 -16.95
C ILE A 359 25.34 3.04 -17.13
N VAL A 360 25.23 4.10 -16.34
CA VAL A 360 26.18 5.22 -16.31
C VAL A 360 27.11 5.05 -15.11
N PHE A 361 28.40 5.06 -15.37
CA PHE A 361 29.42 5.16 -14.33
C PHE A 361 29.88 6.60 -14.19
N GLU A 362 29.77 7.13 -12.98
CA GLU A 362 30.14 8.51 -12.65
C GLU A 362 31.20 8.56 -11.56
N VAL A 363 32.01 9.61 -11.60
CA VAL A 363 32.92 9.98 -10.53
C VAL A 363 32.68 11.44 -10.17
N ASP A 364 32.39 11.70 -8.90
CA ASP A 364 32.08 13.02 -8.36
C ASP A 364 30.95 13.74 -9.15
N GLY A 365 29.96 12.94 -9.64
CA GLY A 365 28.83 13.42 -10.41
C GLY A 365 29.16 13.75 -11.88
N VAL A 366 30.31 13.29 -12.37
CA VAL A 366 30.73 13.45 -13.77
C VAL A 366 30.72 12.08 -14.45
N GLU A 367 29.97 11.96 -15.54
CA GLU A 367 29.94 10.74 -16.35
C GLU A 367 31.31 10.39 -16.89
N ILE A 368 31.75 9.15 -16.67
CA ILE A 368 33.00 8.58 -17.18
C ILE A 368 32.72 7.67 -18.38
N GLU A 369 31.73 6.81 -18.28
CA GLU A 369 31.39 5.83 -19.32
C GLU A 369 29.93 5.40 -19.17
N THR A 370 29.26 5.20 -20.30
CA THR A 370 27.93 4.58 -20.36
C THR A 370 28.00 3.24 -21.11
N LYS A 371 27.33 2.21 -20.60
CA LYS A 371 27.23 0.88 -21.23
C LYS A 371 25.79 0.45 -21.30
N SER A 372 25.38 0.05 -22.50
CA SER A 372 24.09 -0.60 -22.73
C SER A 372 24.21 -2.10 -22.54
N ILE A 373 23.39 -2.68 -21.70
CA ILE A 373 23.39 -4.11 -21.40
C ILE A 373 21.98 -4.69 -21.40
N ASP A 374 21.90 -6.01 -21.52
CA ASP A 374 20.69 -6.79 -21.33
C ASP A 374 20.96 -7.85 -20.27
N ILE A 375 19.95 -8.25 -19.46
CA ILE A 375 20.12 -9.27 -18.42
C ILE A 375 18.90 -10.20 -18.39
N GLY A 376 19.13 -11.51 -18.48
CA GLY A 376 18.08 -12.52 -18.30
C GLY A 376 17.46 -12.48 -16.89
N ALA A 377 16.21 -12.92 -16.77
CA ALA A 377 15.51 -13.04 -15.50
C ALA A 377 16.34 -13.82 -14.45
N GLY A 378 16.41 -13.34 -13.23
CA GLY A 378 17.15 -13.94 -12.13
C GLY A 378 18.66 -14.11 -12.40
N SER A 379 19.21 -13.41 -13.39
CA SER A 379 20.61 -13.55 -13.83
C SER A 379 21.48 -12.41 -13.32
N THR A 380 22.80 -12.62 -13.43
CA THR A 380 23.80 -11.62 -13.04
C THR A 380 24.74 -11.36 -14.20
N LYS A 381 25.16 -10.12 -14.38
CA LYS A 381 26.14 -9.72 -15.41
C LYS A 381 27.22 -8.83 -14.78
N THR A 382 28.47 -9.19 -14.94
CA THR A 382 29.59 -8.39 -14.46
C THR A 382 29.98 -7.35 -15.50
N GLN A 383 30.13 -6.09 -15.05
CA GLN A 383 30.60 -4.99 -15.86
C GLN A 383 31.96 -4.52 -15.35
N ILE A 384 32.84 -4.13 -16.28
CA ILE A 384 34.20 -3.65 -15.97
C ILE A 384 34.32 -2.23 -16.55
N TRP A 385 34.73 -1.32 -15.72
CA TRP A 385 34.88 0.11 -16.03
C TRP A 385 36.32 0.52 -15.81
N TYR A 386 36.78 1.59 -16.46
CA TYR A 386 38.11 2.10 -16.27
C TYR A 386 38.08 3.59 -15.94
N TRP A 387 38.84 3.95 -14.90
CA TRP A 387 38.98 5.34 -14.49
C TRP A 387 40.42 5.63 -14.07
N THR A 388 40.88 6.88 -14.30
CA THR A 388 42.22 7.33 -13.91
C THR A 388 42.07 8.62 -13.12
N PRO A 389 42.41 8.61 -11.77
CA PRO A 389 42.38 9.81 -10.94
C PRO A 389 43.32 10.87 -11.48
N GLN A 390 42.83 12.10 -11.65
CA GLN A 390 43.61 13.24 -12.14
C GLN A 390 44.09 14.11 -11.00
N THR A 391 43.51 14.05 -9.83
CA THR A 391 43.84 14.84 -8.64
C THR A 391 43.87 13.93 -7.44
N ALA A 392 44.70 14.34 -6.44
CA ALA A 392 44.77 13.66 -5.14
C ALA A 392 43.57 14.08 -4.28
N GLY A 393 42.95 13.15 -3.59
CA GLY A 393 41.81 13.39 -2.72
C GLY A 393 40.87 12.20 -2.61
N GLN A 394 39.73 12.42 -2.03
CA GLN A 394 38.65 11.45 -1.99
C GLN A 394 37.69 11.72 -3.19
N SER A 395 37.29 10.69 -3.86
CA SER A 395 36.28 10.75 -4.93
C SER A 395 35.14 9.80 -4.63
N THR A 396 33.93 10.20 -5.03
CA THR A 396 32.71 9.37 -4.94
C THR A 396 32.47 8.71 -6.28
N LEU A 397 32.39 7.38 -6.29
CA LEU A 397 32.01 6.61 -7.47
C LEU A 397 30.54 6.22 -7.37
N SER A 398 29.77 6.42 -8.43
CA SER A 398 28.36 6.10 -8.50
C SER A 398 28.01 5.36 -9.81
N PHE A 399 26.97 4.54 -9.72
CA PHE A 399 26.36 3.90 -10.87
C PHE A 399 24.89 4.28 -10.93
N ILE A 400 24.43 4.74 -12.08
CA ILE A 400 23.03 5.02 -12.36
C ILE A 400 22.57 3.94 -13.33
N ILE A 401 21.56 3.18 -12.92
CA ILE A 401 20.93 2.16 -13.75
C ILE A 401 19.74 2.79 -14.43
N ASP A 402 19.55 2.51 -15.69
CA ASP A 402 18.44 2.96 -16.52
C ASP A 402 18.08 4.45 -16.35
N PRO A 403 19.05 5.37 -16.58
CA PRO A 403 18.86 6.80 -16.35
C PRO A 403 17.75 7.42 -17.22
N SER A 404 17.35 6.72 -18.28
CA SER A 404 16.31 7.16 -19.22
C SER A 404 14.93 6.56 -18.92
N ASP A 405 14.83 5.71 -17.87
CA ASP A 405 13.59 4.98 -17.48
C ASP A 405 12.98 4.20 -18.67
N GLU A 406 13.85 3.48 -19.39
CA GLU A 406 13.48 2.68 -20.58
C GLU A 406 12.93 1.31 -20.19
N ILE A 407 13.30 0.82 -19.00
CA ILE A 407 12.86 -0.44 -18.43
C ILE A 407 11.80 -0.18 -17.36
N GLU A 408 10.62 -0.73 -17.56
CA GLU A 408 9.59 -0.69 -16.51
C GLU A 408 9.92 -1.74 -15.43
N GLU A 409 10.57 -1.30 -14.37
CA GLU A 409 11.09 -2.15 -13.29
C GLU A 409 10.02 -2.54 -12.26
N ILE A 410 10.35 -3.57 -11.46
CA ILE A 410 9.65 -3.84 -10.20
C ILE A 410 10.15 -2.79 -9.19
N LEU A 411 9.28 -1.89 -8.80
CA LEU A 411 9.61 -0.82 -7.85
C LEU A 411 9.59 -1.31 -6.41
#